data_835cbcdac157a6e840947d3f0789147f
#
_entry.id   835cbcdac157a6e840947d3f0789147f
#
_cell.length_a   1.000
_cell.length_b   1.000
_cell.length_c   1.000
_cell.angle_alpha   90.00
_cell.angle_beta   90.00
_cell.angle_gamma   90.00
#
_symmetry.space_group_name_H-M   'P 1'
#
loop_
_entity.id
_entity.type
_entity.pdbx_description
1 polymer ?
#
loop_
_entity_poly.entity_id
_entity_poly.type
_entity_poly.pdbx_seq_one_letter_code
_entity_poly.pdbx_strand_id
1 'polypeptide(L)'
;QDEYDAWINDKKEEAFKLAELTEKEWTTAELVERGEGVYATNCVACHQTNGQGIPGIFPALAGSDIVLNDKPKNIEILMEGVQGAAMNSFDYLSEVELAAVITYTRQSWGNAENGDGEIVTPKDIVDYKKPKI
;
A
#
# COMPACT_ATOMS: atom_id res chain seq x y z
N GLN A 1 -26.19 27.77 12.11
CA GLN A 1 -26.67 26.45 12.52
C GLN A 1 -26.28 25.39 11.53
N ASP A 2 -26.53 25.63 10.24
CA ASP A 2 -26.20 24.67 9.19
C ASP A 2 -24.70 24.43 9.08
N GLU A 3 -23.89 25.47 9.23
CA GLU A 3 -22.44 25.36 9.20
C GLU A 3 -21.92 24.52 10.37
N TYR A 4 -22.51 24.69 11.53
CA TYR A 4 -22.14 23.92 12.72
C TYR A 4 -22.49 22.43 12.54
N ASP A 5 -23.67 22.15 12.02
CA ASP A 5 -24.12 20.77 11.79
C ASP A 5 -23.25 20.09 10.73
N ALA A 6 -22.87 20.80 9.66
CA ALA A 6 -21.98 20.27 8.63
C ALA A 6 -20.60 19.95 9.21
N TRP A 7 -20.07 20.83 10.07
CA TRP A 7 -18.78 20.62 10.72
C TRP A 7 -18.79 19.37 11.61
N ILE A 8 -19.86 19.18 12.39
CA ILE A 8 -20.00 18.00 13.24
C ILE A 8 -20.08 16.72 12.42
N ASN A 9 -20.84 16.75 11.31
CA ASN A 9 -20.95 15.58 10.42
C ASN A 9 -19.61 15.22 9.81
N ASP A 10 -18.82 16.20 9.38
CA ASP A 10 -17.48 15.95 8.84
C ASP A 10 -16.57 15.32 9.89
N LYS A 11 -16.64 15.80 11.14
CA LYS A 11 -15.83 15.22 12.21
C LYS A 11 -16.23 13.78 12.54
N LYS A 12 -17.51 13.47 12.48
CA LYS A 12 -18.00 12.12 12.69
C LYS A 12 -17.53 11.19 11.59
N GLU A 13 -17.56 11.64 10.33
CA GLU A 13 -17.08 10.85 9.20
C GLU A 13 -15.58 10.60 9.27
N GLU A 14 -14.80 11.61 9.65
CA GLU A 14 -13.36 11.46 9.83
C GLU A 14 -13.05 10.45 10.93
N ALA A 15 -13.76 10.52 12.05
CA ALA A 15 -13.58 9.59 13.16
C ALA A 15 -13.94 8.16 12.75
N PHE A 16 -15.04 7.99 11.98
CA PHE A 16 -15.47 6.69 11.49
C PHE A 16 -14.42 6.09 10.53
N LYS A 17 -13.92 6.89 9.60
CA LYS A 17 -12.89 6.44 8.67
C LYS A 17 -11.61 6.06 9.39
N LEU A 18 -11.20 6.85 10.37
CA LEU A 18 -10.00 6.57 11.15
C LEU A 18 -10.17 5.26 11.93
N ALA A 19 -11.34 5.06 12.55
CA ALA A 19 -11.62 3.83 13.28
C ALA A 19 -11.59 2.62 12.35
N GLU A 20 -12.16 2.72 11.15
CA GLU A 20 -12.11 1.65 10.15
C GLU A 20 -10.67 1.31 9.77
N LEU A 21 -9.82 2.33 9.60
CA LEU A 21 -8.44 2.14 9.20
C LEU A 21 -7.57 1.54 10.30
N THR A 22 -7.85 1.87 11.57
CA THR A 22 -6.97 1.50 12.68
C THR A 22 -7.51 0.37 13.55
N GLU A 23 -8.82 0.20 13.61
CA GLU A 23 -9.47 -0.78 14.49
C GLU A 23 -9.95 -2.04 13.77
N LYS A 24 -10.27 -1.93 12.48
CA LYS A 24 -10.66 -3.11 11.72
C LYS A 24 -9.44 -4.02 11.54
N GLU A 25 -9.63 -5.30 11.83
CA GLU A 25 -8.62 -6.31 11.57
C GLU A 25 -8.75 -6.81 10.13
N TRP A 26 -7.84 -6.34 9.27
CA TRP A 26 -7.83 -6.77 7.88
C TRP A 26 -7.13 -8.12 7.75
N THR A 27 -7.79 -9.07 7.10
CA THR A 27 -7.14 -10.35 6.81
C THR A 27 -6.25 -10.22 5.59
N THR A 28 -5.28 -11.13 5.49
CA THR A 28 -4.42 -11.19 4.30
C THR A 28 -5.25 -11.34 3.03
N ALA A 29 -6.25 -12.22 3.05
CA ALA A 29 -7.11 -12.45 1.89
C ALA A 29 -7.86 -11.19 1.45
N GLU A 30 -8.38 -10.41 2.39
CA GLU A 30 -9.06 -9.15 2.09
C GLU A 30 -8.12 -8.14 1.45
N LEU A 31 -6.91 -8.02 1.99
CA LEU A 31 -5.91 -7.10 1.45
C LEU A 31 -5.45 -7.53 0.06
N VAL A 32 -5.22 -8.81 -0.15
CA VAL A 32 -4.81 -9.33 -1.46
C VAL A 32 -5.90 -9.08 -2.51
N GLU A 33 -7.15 -9.34 -2.19
CA GLU A 33 -8.25 -9.10 -3.11
C GLU A 33 -8.35 -7.63 -3.50
N ARG A 34 -8.30 -6.74 -2.53
CA ARG A 34 -8.34 -5.30 -2.79
C ARG A 34 -7.11 -4.85 -3.56
N GLY A 35 -5.95 -5.37 -3.19
CA GLY A 35 -4.66 -5.02 -3.78
C GLY A 35 -4.54 -5.44 -5.24
N GLU A 36 -5.17 -6.53 -5.62
CA GLU A 36 -5.18 -6.96 -7.03
C GLU A 36 -5.75 -5.88 -7.94
N GLY A 37 -6.87 -5.28 -7.53
CA GLY A 37 -7.50 -4.20 -8.30
C GLY A 37 -6.64 -2.94 -8.33
N VAL A 38 -6.02 -2.58 -7.22
CA VAL A 38 -5.14 -1.41 -7.14
C VAL A 38 -3.90 -1.61 -8.02
N TYR A 39 -3.33 -2.81 -7.98
CA TYR A 39 -2.17 -3.17 -8.80
C TYR A 39 -2.49 -3.09 -10.28
N ALA A 40 -3.62 -3.65 -10.70
CA ALA A 40 -4.04 -3.63 -12.09
C ALA A 40 -4.24 -2.21 -12.63
N THR A 41 -4.66 -1.28 -11.79
CA THR A 41 -4.90 0.10 -12.18
C THR A 41 -3.62 0.94 -12.21
N ASN A 42 -2.70 0.72 -11.27
CA ASN A 42 -1.60 1.65 -11.02
C ASN A 42 -0.20 1.10 -11.30
N CYS A 43 -0.02 -0.20 -11.35
CA CYS A 43 1.31 -0.80 -11.32
C CYS A 43 1.64 -1.68 -12.52
N VAL A 44 0.62 -2.27 -13.15
CA VAL A 44 0.82 -3.26 -14.22
C VAL A 44 1.58 -2.69 -15.41
N ALA A 45 1.37 -1.42 -15.74
CA ALA A 45 2.00 -0.81 -16.91
C ALA A 45 3.53 -0.91 -16.86
N CYS A 46 4.11 -0.83 -15.68
CA CYS A 46 5.56 -0.87 -15.50
C CYS A 46 6.04 -2.23 -14.99
N HIS A 47 5.34 -2.79 -14.01
CA HIS A 47 5.79 -4.01 -13.34
C HIS A 47 5.21 -5.29 -13.92
N GLN A 48 4.29 -5.20 -14.86
CA GLN A 48 3.64 -6.29 -15.57
C GLN A 48 2.72 -7.11 -14.67
N THR A 49 1.84 -7.90 -15.27
CA THR A 49 0.87 -8.73 -14.55
C THR A 49 1.55 -9.80 -13.69
N ASN A 50 2.69 -10.29 -14.15
CA ASN A 50 3.46 -11.33 -13.44
C ASN A 50 4.51 -10.76 -12.48
N GLY A 51 4.56 -9.44 -12.29
CA GLY A 51 5.51 -8.80 -11.39
C GLY A 51 6.96 -8.85 -11.83
N GLN A 52 7.23 -9.27 -13.07
CA GLN A 52 8.62 -9.43 -13.56
C GLN A 52 9.25 -8.13 -14.05
N GLY A 53 8.46 -7.08 -14.19
CA GLY A 53 8.97 -5.81 -14.71
C GLY A 53 9.44 -5.93 -16.16
N ILE A 54 10.32 -5.02 -16.55
CA ILE A 54 10.97 -5.04 -17.87
C ILE A 54 12.47 -4.95 -17.61
N PRO A 55 13.24 -6.00 -17.93
CA PRO A 55 14.68 -6.01 -17.63
C PRO A 55 15.39 -4.77 -18.16
N GLY A 56 16.17 -4.13 -17.30
CA GLY A 56 16.94 -2.93 -17.65
C GLY A 56 16.12 -1.65 -17.65
N ILE A 57 14.80 -1.71 -17.51
CA ILE A 57 13.92 -0.53 -17.54
C ILE A 57 13.11 -0.42 -16.25
N PHE A 58 12.35 -1.46 -15.90
CA PHE A 58 11.54 -1.49 -14.68
C PHE A 58 11.88 -2.71 -13.85
N PRO A 59 12.10 -2.54 -12.54
CA PRO A 59 12.52 -3.66 -11.70
C PRO A 59 11.41 -4.68 -11.49
N ALA A 60 11.80 -5.94 -11.28
CA ALA A 60 10.87 -6.99 -10.92
C ALA A 60 10.44 -6.82 -9.47
N LEU A 61 9.16 -7.06 -9.20
CA LEU A 61 8.64 -7.17 -7.83
C LEU A 61 8.68 -8.62 -7.38
N ALA A 62 8.47 -9.55 -8.31
CA ALA A 62 8.62 -10.98 -8.03
C ALA A 62 10.08 -11.26 -7.68
N GLY A 63 10.34 -11.80 -6.50
CA GLY A 63 11.69 -12.10 -6.05
C GLY A 63 12.50 -10.90 -5.58
N SER A 64 11.91 -9.70 -5.53
CA SER A 64 12.61 -8.50 -5.07
C SER A 64 12.93 -8.60 -3.58
N ASP A 65 14.18 -8.37 -3.21
CA ASP A 65 14.60 -8.41 -1.81
C ASP A 65 13.84 -7.41 -0.95
N ILE A 66 13.58 -6.22 -1.47
CA ILE A 66 12.80 -5.20 -0.75
C ILE A 66 11.38 -5.71 -0.51
N VAL A 67 10.73 -6.25 -1.54
CA VAL A 67 9.37 -6.77 -1.43
C VAL A 67 9.33 -7.99 -0.51
N LEU A 68 10.36 -8.82 -0.52
CA LEU A 68 10.39 -10.04 0.28
C LEU A 68 10.74 -9.78 1.75
N ASN A 69 11.69 -8.89 2.01
CA ASN A 69 12.33 -8.83 3.32
C ASN A 69 12.44 -7.44 3.96
N ASP A 70 12.05 -6.38 3.27
CA ASP A 70 12.25 -5.01 3.77
C ASP A 70 10.94 -4.21 3.76
N LYS A 71 10.08 -4.54 4.70
CA LYS A 71 8.77 -3.90 4.83
C LYS A 71 8.85 -2.36 4.95
N PRO A 72 9.69 -1.78 5.82
CA PRO A 72 9.77 -0.33 5.91
C PRO A 72 10.17 0.35 4.62
N LYS A 73 11.14 -0.20 3.89
CA LYS A 73 11.58 0.33 2.60
C LYS A 73 10.50 0.18 1.55
N ASN A 74 9.77 -0.93 1.58
CA ASN A 74 8.65 -1.18 0.67
C ASN A 74 7.58 -0.09 0.80
N ILE A 75 7.23 0.27 2.03
CA ILE A 75 6.27 1.35 2.31
C ILE A 75 6.84 2.69 1.84
N GLU A 76 8.09 2.98 2.18
CA GLU A 76 8.75 4.24 1.81
C GLU A 76 8.73 4.47 0.30
N ILE A 77 9.03 3.43 -0.49
CA ILE A 77 9.07 3.54 -1.95
C ILE A 77 7.70 3.95 -2.51
N LEU A 78 6.62 3.36 -2.01
CA LEU A 78 5.29 3.74 -2.48
C LEU A 78 4.89 5.13 -2.00
N MET A 79 5.27 5.51 -0.80
CA MET A 79 4.92 6.82 -0.26
C MET A 79 5.69 7.96 -0.91
N GLU A 80 6.96 7.74 -1.23
CA GLU A 80 7.84 8.82 -1.67
C GLU A 80 8.36 8.66 -3.09
N GLY A 81 8.16 7.50 -3.69
CA GLY A 81 8.71 7.20 -5.01
C GLY A 81 10.21 6.95 -4.93
N VAL A 82 10.83 6.83 -6.09
CA VAL A 82 12.29 6.65 -6.19
C VAL A 82 12.85 7.82 -6.99
N GLN A 83 13.67 8.63 -6.35
CA GLN A 83 14.25 9.80 -6.97
C GLN A 83 15.15 9.40 -8.14
N GLY A 84 14.96 10.05 -9.28
CA GLY A 84 15.74 9.77 -10.48
C GLY A 84 15.26 8.58 -11.28
N ALA A 85 14.16 7.92 -10.84
CA ALA A 85 13.58 6.79 -11.56
C ALA A 85 12.14 7.10 -11.96
N ALA A 86 11.55 6.23 -12.78
CA ALA A 86 10.16 6.41 -13.23
C ALA A 86 9.13 6.10 -12.14
N MET A 87 9.55 5.55 -11.02
CA MET A 87 8.66 5.22 -9.91
C MET A 87 8.24 6.48 -9.17
N ASN A 88 7.03 6.93 -9.40
CA ASN A 88 6.48 8.12 -8.74
C ASN A 88 5.91 7.75 -7.38
N SER A 89 5.66 8.77 -6.56
CA SER A 89 4.97 8.59 -5.29
C SER A 89 3.52 8.18 -5.53
N PHE A 90 3.02 7.26 -4.71
CA PHE A 90 1.61 6.86 -4.72
C PHE A 90 0.90 7.32 -3.44
N ASP A 91 1.39 8.38 -2.82
CA ASP A 91 0.81 8.91 -1.58
C ASP A 91 -0.62 9.44 -1.75
N TYR A 92 -1.09 9.60 -2.99
CA TYR A 92 -2.48 9.97 -3.28
C TYR A 92 -3.45 8.80 -3.08
N LEU A 93 -2.97 7.57 -3.01
CA LEU A 93 -3.81 6.42 -2.70
C LEU A 93 -4.20 6.44 -1.22
N SER A 94 -5.36 5.88 -0.91
CA SER A 94 -5.80 5.77 0.48
C SER A 94 -4.90 4.80 1.26
N GLU A 95 -4.95 4.88 2.58
CA GLU A 95 -4.19 3.99 3.44
C GLU A 95 -4.55 2.52 3.21
N VAL A 96 -5.85 2.25 2.97
CA VAL A 96 -6.31 0.89 2.66
C VAL A 96 -5.75 0.42 1.33
N GLU A 97 -5.78 1.27 0.30
CA GLU A 97 -5.26 0.93 -1.01
C GLU A 97 -3.75 0.68 -1.00
N LEU A 98 -3.00 1.53 -0.29
CA LEU A 98 -1.55 1.34 -0.15
C LEU A 98 -1.23 0.03 0.56
N ALA A 99 -1.88 -0.21 1.70
CA ALA A 99 -1.68 -1.45 2.44
C ALA A 99 -2.03 -2.67 1.59
N ALA A 100 -3.15 -2.59 0.88
CA ALA A 100 -3.64 -3.68 0.04
C ALA A 100 -2.69 -4.01 -1.10
N VAL A 101 -2.22 -3.00 -1.84
CA VAL A 101 -1.34 -3.25 -2.99
C VAL A 101 0.02 -3.75 -2.56
N ILE A 102 0.56 -3.24 -1.45
CA ILE A 102 1.84 -3.74 -0.93
C ILE A 102 1.70 -5.20 -0.50
N THR A 103 0.63 -5.52 0.24
CA THR A 103 0.37 -6.89 0.67
C THR A 103 0.17 -7.81 -0.53
N TYR A 104 -0.56 -7.36 -1.56
CA TYR A 104 -0.74 -8.13 -2.78
C TYR A 104 0.59 -8.50 -3.41
N THR A 105 1.52 -7.55 -3.54
CA THR A 105 2.83 -7.83 -4.14
C THR A 105 3.68 -8.76 -3.26
N ARG A 106 3.53 -8.66 -1.94
CA ARG A 106 4.27 -9.51 -1.00
C ARG A 106 3.73 -10.94 -0.95
N GLN A 107 2.51 -11.16 -1.44
CA GLN A 107 1.86 -12.48 -1.41
C GLN A 107 1.76 -13.14 -2.79
N SER A 108 2.15 -12.44 -3.85
CA SER A 108 1.98 -12.91 -5.24
C SER A 108 3.27 -13.44 -5.81
N TRP A 109 3.16 -14.20 -6.91
CA TRP A 109 4.30 -14.66 -7.74
C TRP A 109 5.36 -15.44 -6.96
N GLY A 110 4.95 -16.20 -5.95
CA GLY A 110 5.87 -16.97 -5.11
C GLY A 110 6.49 -16.16 -3.97
N ASN A 111 6.19 -14.88 -3.85
CA ASN A 111 6.76 -14.04 -2.81
C ASN A 111 6.30 -14.44 -1.41
N ALA A 112 5.10 -15.00 -1.26
CA ALA A 112 4.61 -15.46 0.03
C ALA A 112 5.51 -16.54 0.64
N GLU A 113 6.00 -17.46 -0.19
CA GLU A 113 6.84 -18.56 0.27
C GLU A 113 8.30 -18.15 0.47
N ASN A 114 8.76 -17.16 -0.30
CA ASN A 114 10.16 -16.77 -0.32
C ASN A 114 10.50 -15.55 0.53
N GLY A 115 9.48 -14.86 1.04
CA GLY A 115 9.66 -13.64 1.83
C GLY A 115 9.53 -13.86 3.34
N ASP A 116 9.52 -12.75 4.08
CA ASP A 116 9.44 -12.77 5.53
C ASP A 116 8.02 -13.05 6.08
N GLY A 117 7.03 -13.14 5.19
CA GLY A 117 5.65 -13.40 5.59
C GLY A 117 4.91 -12.19 6.15
N GLU A 118 5.56 -11.05 6.25
CA GLU A 118 4.93 -9.85 6.79
C GLU A 118 3.94 -9.26 5.81
N ILE A 119 2.76 -8.88 6.30
CA ILE A 119 1.78 -8.12 5.51
C ILE A 119 1.83 -6.65 5.95
N VAL A 120 1.26 -5.78 5.11
CA VAL A 120 1.13 -4.36 5.44
C VAL A 120 -0.33 -4.05 5.65
N THR A 121 -0.66 -3.54 6.83
CA THR A 121 -2.03 -3.17 7.20
C THR A 121 -2.24 -1.68 7.01
N PRO A 122 -3.50 -1.21 6.94
CA PRO A 122 -3.77 0.22 6.90
C PRO A 122 -3.16 0.96 8.09
N LYS A 123 -3.13 0.33 9.27
CA LYS A 123 -2.49 0.91 10.45
C LYS A 123 -1.00 1.18 10.22
N ASP A 124 -0.31 0.28 9.53
CA ASP A 124 1.11 0.47 9.20
C ASP A 124 1.31 1.74 8.36
N ILE A 125 0.40 2.02 7.42
CA ILE A 125 0.48 3.22 6.60
C ILE A 125 0.18 4.46 7.44
N VAL A 126 -0.83 4.40 8.30
CA VAL A 126 -1.16 5.50 9.21
C VAL A 126 0.05 5.81 10.10
N ASP A 127 0.68 4.79 10.65
CA ASP A 127 1.87 4.97 11.51
C ASP A 127 3.03 5.58 10.75
N TYR A 128 3.23 5.21 9.48
CA TYR A 128 4.26 5.82 8.65
C TYR A 128 4.03 7.32 8.47
N LYS A 129 2.76 7.73 8.33
CA LYS A 129 2.40 9.14 8.10
C LYS A 129 2.49 10.01 9.35
N LYS A 130 2.58 9.41 10.54
CA LYS A 130 2.65 10.18 11.77
C LYS A 130 3.96 10.95 11.86
N PRO A 131 3.93 12.20 12.39
CA PRO A 131 5.17 12.95 12.59
C PRO A 131 6.12 12.18 13.49
N LYS A 132 7.38 12.14 13.09
CA LYS A 132 8.44 11.58 13.94
C LYS A 132 8.89 12.67 14.90
N ILE A 133 8.68 12.43 16.19
CA ILE A 133 9.03 13.37 17.26
C ILE A 133 10.32 12.92 17.93
#